data_6c89f7c546d2add34ca1f144ba93c16e
#
_entry.id   6c89f7c546d2add34ca1f144ba93c16e
#
_cell.length_a   1.000
_cell.length_b   1.000
_cell.length_c   1.000
_cell.angle_alpha   90.00
_cell.angle_beta   90.00
_cell.angle_gamma   90.00
#
_symmetry.space_group_name_H-M   'P 1'
#
loop_
_entity.id
_entity.type
_entity.pdbx_description
1 polymer ?
#
loop_
_entity_poly.entity_id
_entity_poly.type
_entity_poly.pdbx_seq_one_letter_code
_entity_poly.pdbx_strand_id
1 'polypeptide(L)'
;MELKIKPLSPKIGTDIPLPRFATAGAACMDLCACVDEAVTLNAGERRLVPTGIAIALPSPEYVALVFARSGLGIKRGVCLSNGVGVIDSDYRGEIGVGLVNLGDAPYTVQPGDRIAQLMVVPVVRPAVTVVDDLDETERGAGGFGSTGR
;
A
#
# COMPACT_ATOMS: atom_id res chain seq x y z
N MET A 1 13.95 -0.79 15.61
CA MET A 1 12.54 -0.41 15.36
C MET A 1 11.70 -1.68 15.36
N GLU A 2 10.53 -1.64 15.97
CA GLU A 2 9.59 -2.77 16.04
C GLU A 2 8.28 -2.37 15.36
N LEU A 3 7.76 -3.22 14.46
CA LEU A 3 6.42 -3.12 13.91
C LEU A 3 5.55 -4.16 14.64
N LYS A 4 4.51 -3.69 15.36
CA LYS A 4 3.56 -4.60 16.00
C LYS A 4 2.45 -4.96 15.01
N ILE A 5 2.14 -6.25 14.90
CA ILE A 5 1.06 -6.76 14.05
C ILE A 5 0.06 -7.48 14.94
N LYS A 6 -1.22 -7.11 14.80
CA LYS A 6 -2.35 -7.76 15.46
C LYS A 6 -3.12 -8.58 14.42
N PRO A 7 -3.14 -9.92 14.52
CA PRO A 7 -4.07 -10.74 13.75
C PRO A 7 -5.52 -10.42 14.12
N LEU A 8 -6.37 -10.26 13.13
CA LEU A 8 -7.81 -10.04 13.26
C LEU A 8 -8.64 -11.24 12.78
N SER A 9 -8.00 -12.20 12.13
CA SER A 9 -8.58 -13.46 11.68
C SER A 9 -7.76 -14.62 12.23
N PRO A 10 -8.40 -15.74 12.63
CA PRO A 10 -7.69 -16.94 13.06
C PRO A 10 -6.89 -17.60 11.94
N LYS A 11 -7.12 -17.26 10.68
CA LYS A 11 -6.37 -17.73 9.52
C LYS A 11 -4.95 -17.15 9.45
N ILE A 12 -4.72 -16.00 10.12
CA ILE A 12 -3.41 -15.32 10.08
C ILE A 12 -2.39 -16.08 10.94
N GLY A 13 -1.27 -16.47 10.32
CA GLY A 13 -0.24 -17.28 10.93
C GLY A 13 -0.46 -18.78 10.80
N THR A 14 -1.58 -19.21 10.22
CA THR A 14 -1.91 -20.61 9.87
C THR A 14 -2.04 -20.75 8.35
N ASP A 15 -3.20 -20.49 7.80
CA ASP A 15 -3.49 -20.60 6.35
C ASP A 15 -2.93 -19.39 5.57
N ILE A 16 -2.88 -18.23 6.20
CA ILE A 16 -2.38 -16.98 5.61
C ILE A 16 -1.13 -16.54 6.38
N PRO A 17 0.03 -16.39 5.71
CA PRO A 17 1.26 -16.04 6.39
C PRO A 17 1.19 -14.61 6.94
N LEU A 18 1.85 -14.39 8.09
CA LEU A 18 2.14 -13.03 8.57
C LEU A 18 3.01 -12.30 7.55
N PRO A 19 2.87 -10.97 7.43
CA PRO A 19 3.78 -10.14 6.64
C PRO A 19 5.23 -10.39 7.02
N ARG A 20 6.06 -10.67 6.02
CA ARG A 20 7.50 -10.90 6.22
C ARG A 20 8.30 -10.45 5.01
N PHE A 21 9.55 -10.12 5.22
CA PHE A 21 10.49 -9.91 4.14
C PHE A 21 10.81 -11.24 3.45
N ALA A 22 10.62 -11.30 2.13
CA ALA A 22 10.83 -12.51 1.36
C ALA A 22 12.33 -12.88 1.27
N THR A 23 13.21 -11.89 1.29
CA THR A 23 14.68 -12.03 1.27
C THR A 23 15.32 -11.04 2.22
N ALA A 24 16.59 -11.21 2.55
CA ALA A 24 17.34 -10.28 3.39
C ALA A 24 17.45 -8.86 2.80
N GLY A 25 17.36 -8.72 1.48
CA GLY A 25 17.41 -7.43 0.77
C GLY A 25 16.03 -6.88 0.40
N ALA A 26 14.94 -7.55 0.76
CA ALA A 26 13.61 -7.06 0.44
C ALA A 26 13.30 -5.77 1.23
N ALA A 27 12.77 -4.75 0.55
CA ALA A 27 12.36 -3.49 1.18
C ALA A 27 10.92 -3.53 1.71
N CYS A 28 10.10 -4.44 1.17
CA CYS A 28 8.68 -4.56 1.50
C CYS A 28 8.34 -5.95 2.03
N MET A 29 7.29 -6.02 2.83
CA MET A 29 6.63 -7.26 3.26
C MET A 29 5.37 -7.47 2.41
N ASP A 30 5.11 -8.70 1.94
CA ASP A 30 3.87 -9.01 1.21
C ASP A 30 2.64 -8.92 2.14
N LEU A 31 1.54 -8.38 1.59
CA LEU A 31 0.19 -8.43 2.18
C LEU A 31 -0.65 -9.43 1.41
N CYS A 32 -1.29 -10.34 2.13
CA CYS A 32 -2.13 -11.39 1.56
C CYS A 32 -3.62 -11.08 1.74
N ALA A 33 -4.43 -11.59 0.80
CA ALA A 33 -5.89 -11.52 0.88
C ALA A 33 -6.42 -12.42 2.00
N CYS A 34 -7.14 -11.85 2.95
CA CYS A 34 -7.83 -12.57 4.02
C CYS A 34 -9.33 -12.64 3.72
N VAL A 35 -9.68 -13.40 2.71
CA VAL A 35 -11.06 -13.64 2.29
C VAL A 35 -11.44 -15.09 2.53
N ASP A 36 -12.74 -15.36 2.64
CA ASP A 36 -13.25 -16.74 2.81
C ASP A 36 -13.42 -17.43 1.47
N GLU A 37 -13.82 -16.68 0.46
CA GLU A 37 -14.05 -17.15 -0.91
C GLU A 37 -13.27 -16.30 -1.91
N ALA A 38 -13.08 -16.86 -3.11
CA ALA A 38 -12.43 -16.15 -4.21
C ALA A 38 -13.21 -14.88 -4.61
N VAL A 39 -12.49 -13.80 -4.83
CA VAL A 39 -13.05 -12.49 -5.24
C VAL A 39 -12.62 -12.18 -6.66
N THR A 40 -13.58 -12.10 -7.60
CA THR A 40 -13.29 -11.75 -8.98
C THR A 40 -13.50 -10.25 -9.21
N LEU A 41 -12.51 -9.61 -9.84
CA LEU A 41 -12.58 -8.25 -10.34
C LEU A 41 -12.68 -8.29 -11.86
N ASN A 42 -13.81 -7.86 -12.41
CA ASN A 42 -13.95 -7.64 -13.85
C ASN A 42 -13.09 -6.44 -14.29
N ALA A 43 -12.89 -6.28 -15.60
CA ALA A 43 -12.19 -5.12 -16.16
C ALA A 43 -12.83 -3.81 -15.68
N GLY A 44 -12.03 -2.88 -15.15
CA GLY A 44 -12.47 -1.61 -14.57
C GLY A 44 -13.06 -1.72 -13.14
N GLU A 45 -13.27 -2.91 -12.61
CA GLU A 45 -13.88 -3.09 -11.29
C GLU A 45 -12.89 -2.78 -10.17
N ARG A 46 -13.41 -2.22 -9.06
CA ARG A 46 -12.67 -1.96 -7.82
C ARG A 46 -13.26 -2.76 -6.68
N ARG A 47 -12.37 -3.31 -5.84
CA ARG A 47 -12.75 -4.03 -4.62
C ARG A 47 -11.81 -3.68 -3.47
N LEU A 48 -12.36 -3.52 -2.28
CA LEU A 48 -11.59 -3.51 -1.04
C LEU A 48 -11.41 -4.96 -0.59
N VAL A 49 -10.16 -5.41 -0.49
CA VAL A 49 -9.80 -6.76 -0.07
C VAL A 49 -9.17 -6.68 1.33
N PRO A 50 -9.74 -7.35 2.34
CA PRO A 50 -9.19 -7.36 3.69
C PRO A 50 -7.89 -8.15 3.74
N THR A 51 -7.01 -7.79 4.67
CA THR A 51 -5.74 -8.50 4.93
C THR A 51 -5.74 -9.30 6.23
N GLY A 52 -6.77 -9.15 7.06
CA GLY A 52 -6.89 -9.84 8.35
C GLY A 52 -5.92 -9.34 9.41
N ILE A 53 -5.25 -8.22 9.21
CA ILE A 53 -4.29 -7.66 10.18
C ILE A 53 -4.51 -6.17 10.45
N ALA A 54 -4.17 -5.76 11.66
CA ALA A 54 -3.93 -4.37 12.03
C ALA A 54 -2.49 -4.21 12.48
N ILE A 55 -1.95 -2.99 12.37
CA ILE A 55 -0.57 -2.68 12.76
C ILE A 55 -0.51 -1.52 13.75
N ALA A 56 0.63 -1.44 14.48
CA ALA A 56 1.01 -0.26 15.23
C ALA A 56 2.46 0.09 14.92
N LEU A 57 2.66 1.30 14.43
CA LEU A 57 3.99 1.86 14.21
C LEU A 57 4.60 2.33 15.54
N PRO A 58 5.95 2.37 15.66
CA PRO A 58 6.62 2.67 16.94
C PRO A 58 6.45 4.13 17.38
N SER A 59 6.30 5.06 16.44
CA SER A 59 6.15 6.49 16.75
C SER A 59 5.55 7.25 15.55
N PRO A 60 5.12 8.52 15.74
CA PRO A 60 4.65 9.40 14.67
C PRO A 60 5.72 9.79 13.64
N GLU A 61 6.97 9.41 13.85
CA GLU A 61 8.08 9.64 12.91
C GLU A 61 8.10 8.63 11.76
N TYR A 62 7.15 7.68 11.76
CA TYR A 62 7.04 6.65 10.72
C TYR A 62 5.64 6.61 10.12
N VAL A 63 5.58 6.20 8.88
CA VAL A 63 4.36 5.89 8.13
C VAL A 63 4.51 4.52 7.48
N ALA A 64 3.43 3.77 7.40
CA ALA A 64 3.42 2.57 6.59
C ALA A 64 2.78 2.87 5.23
N LEU A 65 3.46 2.47 4.16
CA LEU A 65 3.01 2.66 2.78
C LEU A 65 2.69 1.30 2.17
N VAL A 66 1.56 1.26 1.48
CA VAL A 66 1.10 0.07 0.74
C VAL A 66 1.23 0.34 -0.74
N PHE A 67 1.88 -0.57 -1.44
CA PHE A 67 2.15 -0.49 -2.87
C PHE A 67 1.58 -1.69 -3.61
N ALA A 68 1.28 -1.49 -4.90
CA ALA A 68 0.98 -2.58 -5.81
C ALA A 68 2.20 -3.49 -5.98
N ARG A 69 1.96 -4.76 -6.29
CA ARG A 69 3.00 -5.72 -6.66
C ARG A 69 3.24 -5.67 -8.17
N SER A 70 4.49 -5.62 -8.56
CA SER A 70 4.89 -5.55 -9.99
C SER A 70 4.31 -6.70 -10.83
N GLY A 71 4.29 -7.91 -10.29
CA GLY A 71 3.73 -9.07 -10.98
C GLY A 71 2.24 -8.97 -11.25
N LEU A 72 1.47 -8.33 -10.36
CA LEU A 72 0.03 -8.06 -10.56
C LEU A 72 -0.17 -6.86 -11.51
N GLY A 73 0.50 -5.75 -11.24
CA GLY A 73 0.32 -4.52 -12.02
C GLY A 73 0.73 -4.69 -13.48
N ILE A 74 1.94 -5.20 -13.72
CA ILE A 74 2.48 -5.29 -15.08
C ILE A 74 1.86 -6.43 -15.89
N LYS A 75 1.70 -7.63 -15.27
CA LYS A 75 1.25 -8.82 -16.00
C LYS A 75 -0.28 -8.98 -16.07
N ARG A 76 -1.01 -8.40 -15.11
CA ARG A 76 -2.46 -8.60 -14.96
C ARG A 76 -3.26 -7.31 -15.00
N GLY A 77 -2.59 -6.14 -14.98
CA GLY A 77 -3.28 -4.86 -14.89
C GLY A 77 -3.92 -4.58 -13.51
N VAL A 78 -3.66 -5.42 -12.49
CA VAL A 78 -4.26 -5.26 -11.17
C VAL A 78 -3.33 -4.46 -10.25
N CYS A 79 -3.80 -3.31 -9.80
CA CYS A 79 -3.04 -2.39 -8.96
C CYS A 79 -3.90 -1.79 -7.83
N LEU A 80 -3.32 -0.87 -7.05
CA LEU A 80 -4.09 -0.18 -6.01
C LEU A 80 -4.98 0.89 -6.62
N SER A 81 -6.25 0.93 -6.20
CA SER A 81 -7.24 1.91 -6.67
C SER A 81 -6.94 3.34 -6.20
N ASN A 82 -6.17 3.51 -5.14
CA ASN A 82 -5.70 4.78 -4.58
C ASN A 82 -4.25 5.12 -4.94
N GLY A 83 -3.59 4.33 -5.80
CA GLY A 83 -2.18 4.49 -6.17
C GLY A 83 -1.24 4.02 -5.06
N VAL A 84 -1.23 4.67 -3.93
CA VAL A 84 -0.47 4.30 -2.72
C VAL A 84 -1.39 4.36 -1.52
N GLY A 85 -1.38 3.31 -0.70
CA GLY A 85 -2.02 3.32 0.61
C GLY A 85 -1.11 4.01 1.63
N VAL A 86 -1.65 4.94 2.41
CA VAL A 86 -0.93 5.61 3.50
C VAL A 86 -1.59 5.22 4.81
N ILE A 87 -0.82 4.62 5.72
CA ILE A 87 -1.29 4.16 7.03
C ILE A 87 -0.57 4.97 8.10
N ASP A 88 -1.32 5.82 8.76
CA ASP A 88 -0.83 6.69 9.82
C ASP A 88 -0.39 5.90 11.05
N SER A 89 0.51 6.47 11.84
CA SER A 89 1.10 5.80 13.02
C SER A 89 0.08 5.49 14.11
N ASP A 90 -1.04 6.20 14.16
CA ASP A 90 -2.14 6.05 15.13
C ASP A 90 -3.34 5.28 14.58
N TYR A 91 -3.34 4.84 13.32
CA TYR A 91 -4.37 3.97 12.78
C TYR A 91 -4.30 2.57 13.44
N ARG A 92 -5.45 2.05 13.86
CA ARG A 92 -5.57 0.75 14.54
C ARG A 92 -6.60 -0.18 13.89
N GLY A 93 -7.19 0.25 12.78
CA GLY A 93 -8.12 -0.57 12.01
C GLY A 93 -7.42 -1.65 11.19
N GLU A 94 -8.21 -2.52 10.59
CA GLU A 94 -7.73 -3.50 9.62
C GLU A 94 -7.14 -2.81 8.39
N ILE A 95 -6.03 -3.34 7.90
CA ILE A 95 -5.48 -2.93 6.61
C ILE A 95 -6.33 -3.55 5.50
N GLY A 96 -7.10 -2.72 4.80
CA GLY A 96 -7.80 -3.09 3.58
C GLY A 96 -7.02 -2.64 2.35
N VAL A 97 -6.90 -3.50 1.36
CA VAL A 97 -6.24 -3.19 0.09
C VAL A 97 -7.30 -2.93 -0.98
N GLY A 98 -7.43 -1.66 -1.38
CA GLY A 98 -8.27 -1.28 -2.50
C GLY A 98 -7.63 -1.69 -3.82
N LEU A 99 -8.13 -2.74 -4.47
CA LEU A 99 -7.67 -3.19 -5.78
C LEU A 99 -8.53 -2.60 -6.90
N VAL A 100 -7.91 -2.38 -8.07
CA VAL A 100 -8.59 -2.09 -9.33
C VAL A 100 -8.00 -2.98 -10.43
N ASN A 101 -8.86 -3.52 -11.28
CA ASN A 101 -8.44 -4.25 -12.47
C ASN A 101 -8.45 -3.31 -13.68
N LEU A 102 -7.29 -2.88 -14.13
CA LEU A 102 -7.09 -2.07 -15.36
C LEU A 102 -6.72 -2.93 -16.57
N GLY A 103 -6.74 -4.25 -16.44
CA GLY A 103 -6.54 -5.19 -17.54
C GLY A 103 -7.83 -5.44 -18.30
N ASP A 104 -7.73 -6.23 -19.38
CA ASP A 104 -8.84 -6.51 -20.31
C ASP A 104 -9.65 -7.75 -19.92
N ALA A 105 -9.13 -8.59 -19.02
CA ALA A 105 -9.75 -9.85 -18.59
C ALA A 105 -10.07 -9.81 -17.09
N PRO A 106 -11.09 -10.55 -16.63
CA PRO A 106 -11.34 -10.72 -15.21
C PRO A 106 -10.13 -11.29 -14.47
N TYR A 107 -9.88 -10.79 -13.28
CA TYR A 107 -8.85 -11.30 -12.37
C TYR A 107 -9.48 -11.82 -11.07
N THR A 108 -9.15 -13.04 -10.68
CA THR A 108 -9.68 -13.64 -9.46
C THR A 108 -8.59 -13.70 -8.39
N VAL A 109 -8.86 -13.08 -7.25
CA VAL A 109 -8.05 -13.14 -6.02
C VAL A 109 -8.53 -14.34 -5.22
N GLN A 110 -7.61 -15.26 -4.91
CA GLN A 110 -7.87 -16.39 -4.03
C GLN A 110 -7.54 -16.05 -2.56
N PRO A 111 -8.12 -16.74 -1.58
CA PRO A 111 -7.67 -16.66 -0.18
C PRO A 111 -6.16 -16.91 -0.09
N GLY A 112 -5.44 -16.03 0.63
CA GLY A 112 -3.99 -16.12 0.79
C GLY A 112 -3.15 -15.57 -0.36
N ASP A 113 -3.75 -15.14 -1.47
CA ASP A 113 -3.00 -14.50 -2.56
C ASP A 113 -2.29 -13.23 -2.07
N ARG A 114 -1.04 -13.05 -2.49
CA ARG A 114 -0.28 -11.82 -2.24
C ARG A 114 -0.78 -10.71 -3.15
N ILE A 115 -1.52 -9.74 -2.58
CA ILE A 115 -2.24 -8.69 -3.32
C ILE A 115 -1.57 -7.33 -3.31
N ALA A 116 -0.72 -7.07 -2.31
CA ALA A 116 0.00 -5.80 -2.15
C ALA A 116 1.32 -6.04 -1.41
N GLN A 117 2.06 -4.97 -1.16
CA GLN A 117 3.27 -4.99 -0.35
C GLN A 117 3.33 -3.76 0.56
N LEU A 118 3.82 -3.94 1.79
CA LEU A 118 3.92 -2.95 2.84
C LEU A 118 5.37 -2.55 3.08
N MET A 119 5.64 -1.25 3.13
CA MET A 119 6.92 -0.66 3.53
C MET A 119 6.71 0.29 4.70
N VAL A 120 7.62 0.33 5.65
CA VAL A 120 7.65 1.35 6.71
C VAL A 120 8.81 2.31 6.44
N VAL A 121 8.50 3.61 6.39
CA VAL A 121 9.50 4.65 6.12
C VAL A 121 9.41 5.77 7.16
N PRO A 122 10.52 6.49 7.42
CA PRO A 122 10.47 7.70 8.22
C PRO A 122 9.71 8.80 7.50
N VAL A 123 9.04 9.66 8.25
CA VAL A 123 8.29 10.80 7.72
C VAL A 123 8.65 12.07 8.45
N VAL A 124 8.86 13.15 7.70
CA VAL A 124 9.05 14.49 8.26
C VAL A 124 7.69 15.17 8.40
N ARG A 125 7.43 15.77 9.56
CA ARG A 125 6.20 16.53 9.86
C ARG A 125 6.56 17.99 10.10
N PRO A 126 6.69 18.79 9.03
CA PRO A 126 7.07 20.20 9.15
C PRO A 126 5.96 21.00 9.82
N ALA A 127 6.34 22.08 10.53
CA ALA A 127 5.41 23.13 10.89
C ALA A 127 5.01 23.89 9.61
N VAL A 128 3.74 24.22 9.50
CA VAL A 128 3.23 25.01 8.38
C VAL A 128 3.24 26.49 8.77
N THR A 129 3.89 27.33 7.94
CA THR A 129 3.89 28.78 8.07
C THR A 129 3.29 29.38 6.81
N VAL A 130 2.30 30.25 6.97
CA VAL A 130 1.73 31.01 5.86
C VAL A 130 2.61 32.23 5.63
N VAL A 131 3.02 32.44 4.39
CA VAL A 131 3.82 33.59 3.93
C VAL A 131 3.13 34.25 2.74
N ASP A 132 3.42 35.52 2.51
CA ASP A 132 2.85 36.26 1.38
C ASP A 132 3.54 35.86 0.07
N ASP A 133 4.87 35.63 0.11
CA ASP A 133 5.68 35.28 -1.05
C ASP A 133 6.65 34.14 -0.72
N LEU A 134 7.07 33.40 -1.75
CA LEU A 134 8.13 32.39 -1.69
C LEU A 134 9.41 32.93 -2.34
N ASP A 135 10.55 32.35 -1.95
CA ASP A 135 11.85 32.68 -2.54
C ASP A 135 11.84 32.48 -4.06
N GLU A 136 12.56 33.33 -4.78
CA GLU A 136 12.82 33.13 -6.20
C GLU A 136 13.79 31.96 -6.42
N THR A 137 13.51 31.13 -7.43
CA THR A 137 14.40 30.05 -7.86
C THR A 137 14.60 30.10 -9.37
N GLU A 138 15.69 29.48 -9.88
CA GLU A 138 15.93 29.36 -11.32
C GLU A 138 14.76 28.67 -12.05
N ARG A 139 14.10 27.73 -11.42
CA ARG A 139 12.93 27.02 -11.98
C ARG A 139 11.65 27.87 -11.91
N GLY A 140 11.50 28.71 -10.91
CA GLY A 140 10.29 29.48 -10.64
C GLY A 140 9.03 28.60 -10.64
N ALA A 141 7.99 29.04 -11.35
CA ALA A 141 6.72 28.31 -11.50
C ALA A 141 6.72 27.27 -12.61
N GLY A 142 7.85 26.98 -13.23
CA GLY A 142 7.98 26.02 -14.34
C GLY A 142 7.63 24.57 -13.90
N GLY A 143 6.66 23.95 -14.55
CA GLY A 143 6.21 22.57 -14.33
C GLY A 143 5.74 21.90 -15.63
N PHE A 144 5.18 20.71 -15.52
CA PHE A 144 4.53 19.98 -16.63
C PHE A 144 5.38 19.84 -17.90
N GLY A 145 6.70 19.59 -17.74
CA GLY A 145 7.63 19.42 -18.86
C GLY A 145 8.29 20.74 -19.32
N SER A 146 8.25 21.81 -18.55
CA SER A 146 8.91 23.09 -18.87
C SER A 146 10.45 22.98 -19.04
N THR A 147 11.07 21.91 -18.55
CA THR A 147 12.51 21.64 -18.68
C THR A 147 12.87 20.82 -19.92
N GLY A 148 11.91 20.62 -20.83
CA GLY A 148 12.12 19.88 -22.09
C GLY A 148 11.84 18.35 -21.97
N ARG A 149 11.99 17.65 -23.07
CA ARG A 149 11.95 16.19 -23.18
C ARG A 149 13.36 15.63 -23.29
#